data_cce4281462e94182dead137981f69c5c
#
_entry.id   cce4281462e94182dead137981f69c5c
#
_cell.length_a   1.000
_cell.length_b   1.000
_cell.length_c   1.000
_cell.angle_alpha   90.00
_cell.angle_beta   90.00
_cell.angle_gamma   90.00
#
_symmetry.space_group_name_H-M   'P 1'
#
loop_
_entity.id
_entity.type
_entity.pdbx_description
1 polymer ?
#
loop_
_entity_poly.entity_id
_entity_poly.type
_entity_poly.pdbx_seq_one_letter_code
_entity_poly.pdbx_strand_id
1 'polypeptide(L)'
;MKNLLFIAALILFTTASQAQEGVTVKGNTITMKDIGSVWPGCEKSELSAEDCFNKQLAKHVKSNFKYPKDANGKIVRGKSVITFYIDVNGKVCKVSAEGSEKLVNQEAVRITKLFPVMKPGNRGGKKIEVKYKMPFNF
;
A
#
# COMPACT_ATOMS: atom_id res chain seq x y z
N MET A 1 29.37 -43.68 -50.11
CA MET A 1 28.06 -43.03 -50.01
C MET A 1 27.99 -42.40 -48.65
N LYS A 2 28.01 -41.11 -48.59
CA LYS A 2 28.30 -40.27 -47.42
C LYS A 2 26.97 -39.90 -46.74
N ASN A 3 26.73 -40.38 -45.55
CA ASN A 3 25.65 -39.90 -44.70
C ASN A 3 26.18 -38.84 -43.76
N LEU A 4 25.93 -37.58 -44.07
CA LEU A 4 26.14 -36.46 -43.15
C LEU A 4 24.95 -36.39 -42.19
N LEU A 5 25.18 -36.81 -40.96
CA LEU A 5 24.28 -36.59 -39.84
C LEU A 5 24.47 -35.18 -39.33
N PHE A 6 23.57 -34.28 -39.69
CA PHE A 6 23.45 -32.97 -39.05
C PHE A 6 22.76 -33.14 -37.70
N ILE A 7 23.51 -33.14 -36.65
CA ILE A 7 23.00 -33.02 -35.30
C ILE A 7 22.74 -31.52 -35.07
N ALA A 8 21.49 -31.10 -35.22
CA ALA A 8 21.04 -29.79 -34.77
C ALA A 8 20.93 -29.80 -33.26
N ALA A 9 21.93 -29.28 -32.57
CA ALA A 9 21.84 -29.03 -31.13
C ALA A 9 20.89 -27.84 -30.90
N LEU A 10 19.65 -28.17 -30.52
CA LEU A 10 18.66 -27.19 -30.09
C LEU A 10 19.03 -26.71 -28.70
N ILE A 11 19.79 -25.62 -28.62
CA ILE A 11 20.09 -24.95 -27.35
C ILE A 11 18.82 -24.22 -26.91
N LEU A 12 18.08 -24.81 -25.97
CA LEU A 12 17.00 -24.16 -25.26
C LEU A 12 17.62 -23.10 -24.34
N PHE A 13 17.69 -21.87 -24.82
CA PHE A 13 17.93 -20.72 -23.96
C PHE A 13 16.67 -20.48 -23.15
N THR A 14 16.64 -21.02 -21.93
CA THR A 14 15.69 -20.56 -20.92
C THR A 14 16.15 -19.17 -20.46
N THR A 15 15.58 -18.15 -21.06
CA THR A 15 15.71 -16.79 -20.52
C THR A 15 14.92 -16.74 -19.23
N ALA A 16 15.62 -16.85 -18.09
CA ALA A 16 15.06 -16.49 -16.82
C ALA A 16 14.76 -14.98 -16.86
N SER A 17 13.51 -14.63 -17.11
CA SER A 17 13.03 -13.26 -16.94
C SER A 17 13.09 -12.94 -15.46
N GLN A 18 14.19 -12.36 -15.01
CA GLN A 18 14.23 -11.69 -13.73
C GLN A 18 13.31 -10.46 -13.84
N ALA A 19 12.12 -10.57 -13.29
CA ALA A 19 11.25 -9.43 -13.12
C ALA A 19 11.97 -8.46 -12.17
N GLN A 20 12.59 -7.43 -12.73
CA GLN A 20 13.10 -6.30 -11.97
C GLN A 20 11.88 -5.53 -11.45
N GLU A 21 11.47 -5.86 -10.23
CA GLU A 21 10.43 -5.09 -9.54
C GLU A 21 10.87 -3.63 -9.43
N GLY A 22 10.06 -2.74 -9.97
CA GLY A 22 10.19 -1.30 -9.79
C GLY A 22 10.87 -0.52 -10.92
N VAL A 23 11.28 -1.16 -12.03
CA VAL A 23 11.83 -0.44 -13.19
C VAL A 23 11.09 -0.85 -14.46
N THR A 24 10.50 0.12 -15.14
CA THR A 24 9.94 -0.06 -16.48
C THR A 24 10.73 0.74 -17.49
N VAL A 25 11.15 0.10 -18.58
CA VAL A 25 11.79 0.76 -19.71
C VAL A 25 10.77 0.98 -20.81
N LYS A 26 10.50 2.23 -21.15
CA LYS A 26 9.62 2.62 -22.26
C LYS A 26 10.42 3.47 -23.24
N GLY A 27 10.84 2.87 -24.33
CA GLY A 27 11.79 3.50 -25.25
C GLY A 27 13.16 3.69 -24.59
N ASN A 28 13.74 4.89 -24.69
CA ASN A 28 15.04 5.23 -24.07
C ASN A 28 14.90 5.79 -22.65
N THR A 29 13.71 5.74 -22.04
CA THR A 29 13.46 6.29 -20.69
C THR A 29 13.28 5.16 -19.70
N ILE A 30 14.10 5.15 -18.64
CA ILE A 30 13.94 4.28 -17.49
C ILE A 30 13.09 5.03 -16.47
N THR A 31 11.87 4.54 -16.18
CA THR A 31 11.02 5.08 -15.11
C THR A 31 11.06 4.14 -13.91
N MET A 32 11.41 4.68 -12.74
CA MET A 32 11.33 3.94 -11.48
C MET A 32 9.90 3.97 -10.96
N LYS A 33 9.35 2.80 -10.70
CA LYS A 33 8.02 2.68 -10.07
C LYS A 33 8.15 2.83 -8.56
N ASP A 34 7.30 3.66 -7.97
CA ASP A 34 7.18 3.75 -6.52
C ASP A 34 6.50 2.51 -5.96
N ILE A 35 7.12 1.90 -4.98
CA ILE A 35 6.54 0.83 -4.20
C ILE A 35 5.94 1.45 -2.94
N GLY A 36 4.65 1.23 -2.73
CA GLY A 36 3.93 1.72 -1.56
C GLY A 36 4.45 1.13 -0.25
N SER A 37 3.96 1.66 0.86
CA SER A 37 4.24 1.12 2.19
C SER A 37 3.59 -0.25 2.36
N VAL A 38 4.25 -1.16 3.09
CA VAL A 38 3.76 -2.50 3.32
C VAL A 38 3.30 -2.64 4.78
N TRP A 39 2.04 -3.04 4.96
CA TRP A 39 1.48 -3.30 6.29
C TRP A 39 2.14 -4.54 6.90
N PRO A 40 2.40 -4.56 8.24
CA PRO A 40 2.97 -5.74 8.90
C PRO A 40 2.17 -7.01 8.62
N GLY A 41 2.86 -8.07 8.19
CA GLY A 41 2.25 -9.34 7.78
C GLY A 41 1.88 -9.43 6.30
N CYS A 42 2.05 -8.35 5.53
CA CYS A 42 1.84 -8.36 4.07
C CYS A 42 3.11 -8.69 3.27
N GLU A 43 4.26 -8.81 3.90
CA GLU A 43 5.55 -9.04 3.22
C GLU A 43 5.61 -10.39 2.49
N LYS A 44 4.84 -11.37 2.98
CA LYS A 44 4.77 -12.73 2.43
C LYS A 44 3.36 -13.12 2.00
N SER A 45 2.51 -12.12 1.74
CA SER A 45 1.13 -12.36 1.31
C SER A 45 1.07 -12.84 -0.13
N GLU A 46 0.16 -13.78 -0.42
CA GLU A 46 -0.19 -14.17 -1.79
C GLU A 46 -1.05 -13.09 -2.49
N LEU A 47 -1.62 -12.17 -1.73
CA LEU A 47 -2.37 -11.03 -2.26
C LEU A 47 -1.40 -9.98 -2.80
N SER A 48 -1.89 -9.12 -3.70
CA SER A 48 -1.16 -7.93 -4.09
C SER A 48 -0.87 -7.06 -2.85
N ALA A 49 0.19 -6.27 -2.89
CA ALA A 49 0.55 -5.38 -1.78
C ALA A 49 -0.60 -4.43 -1.41
N GLU A 50 -1.35 -3.94 -2.42
CA GLU A 50 -2.51 -3.07 -2.24
C GLU A 50 -3.68 -3.80 -1.60
N ASP A 51 -4.03 -5.00 -2.09
CA ASP A 51 -5.15 -5.79 -1.54
C ASP A 51 -4.87 -6.21 -0.10
N CYS A 52 -3.64 -6.63 0.19
CA CYS A 52 -3.24 -6.97 1.55
C CYS A 52 -3.31 -5.74 2.46
N PHE A 53 -2.79 -4.59 2.02
CA PHE A 53 -2.87 -3.34 2.77
C PHE A 53 -4.33 -2.98 3.08
N ASN A 54 -5.21 -3.00 2.08
CA ASN A 54 -6.62 -2.69 2.24
C ASN A 54 -7.33 -3.65 3.21
N LYS A 55 -7.02 -4.94 3.15
CA LYS A 55 -7.55 -5.97 4.06
C LYS A 55 -7.13 -5.71 5.51
N GLN A 56 -5.84 -5.43 5.73
CA GLN A 56 -5.32 -5.15 7.08
C GLN A 56 -5.86 -3.83 7.62
N LEU A 57 -5.98 -2.81 6.76
CA LEU A 57 -6.60 -1.54 7.10
C LEU A 57 -8.07 -1.73 7.55
N ALA A 58 -8.87 -2.45 6.77
CA ALA A 58 -10.26 -2.72 7.13
C ALA A 58 -10.37 -3.47 8.46
N LYS A 59 -9.50 -4.45 8.71
CA LYS A 59 -9.41 -5.16 9.99
C LYS A 59 -9.05 -4.22 11.13
N HIS A 60 -8.07 -3.35 10.95
CA HIS A 60 -7.63 -2.38 11.93
C HIS A 60 -8.76 -1.40 12.30
N VAL A 61 -9.41 -0.83 11.27
CA VAL A 61 -10.56 0.07 11.48
C VAL A 61 -11.65 -0.63 12.25
N LYS A 62 -12.07 -1.83 11.82
CA LYS A 62 -13.12 -2.61 12.50
C LYS A 62 -12.80 -2.90 13.98
N SER A 63 -11.52 -3.17 14.30
CA SER A 63 -11.10 -3.49 15.66
C SER A 63 -10.97 -2.27 16.57
N ASN A 64 -10.74 -1.09 16.02
CA ASN A 64 -10.46 0.13 16.80
C ASN A 64 -11.56 1.18 16.73
N PHE A 65 -12.55 0.98 15.86
CA PHE A 65 -13.64 1.93 15.64
C PHE A 65 -14.55 2.06 16.84
N LYS A 66 -14.88 3.30 17.19
CA LYS A 66 -15.89 3.65 18.18
C LYS A 66 -16.86 4.64 17.56
N TYR A 67 -18.15 4.34 17.62
CA TYR A 67 -19.16 5.28 17.15
C TYR A 67 -19.07 6.60 17.93
N PRO A 68 -18.77 7.73 17.28
CA PRO A 68 -18.79 9.02 17.95
C PRO A 68 -20.22 9.34 18.42
N LYS A 69 -20.30 9.96 19.57
CA LYS A 69 -21.59 10.40 20.16
C LYS A 69 -21.56 11.91 20.39
N ASP A 70 -22.68 12.55 20.13
CA ASP A 70 -22.87 13.95 20.47
C ASP A 70 -23.08 14.17 21.99
N ALA A 71 -23.28 15.42 22.39
CA ALA A 71 -23.50 15.80 23.80
C ALA A 71 -24.74 15.14 24.42
N ASN A 72 -25.69 14.69 23.61
CA ASN A 72 -26.92 14.01 24.02
C ASN A 72 -26.78 12.48 24.02
N GLY A 73 -25.59 11.96 23.72
CA GLY A 73 -25.33 10.51 23.63
C GLY A 73 -25.80 9.87 22.33
N LYS A 74 -26.29 10.65 21.36
CA LYS A 74 -26.74 10.16 20.05
C LYS A 74 -25.55 9.84 19.16
N ILE A 75 -25.60 8.69 18.50
CA ILE A 75 -24.57 8.27 17.53
C ILE A 75 -24.56 9.23 16.33
N VAL A 76 -23.37 9.75 16.02
CA VAL A 76 -23.10 10.58 14.85
C VAL A 76 -22.50 9.71 13.76
N ARG A 77 -23.09 9.74 12.58
CA ARG A 77 -22.65 9.03 11.38
C ARG A 77 -22.25 10.02 10.31
N GLY A 78 -21.35 9.61 9.42
CA GLY A 78 -20.93 10.48 8.33
C GLY A 78 -19.77 9.90 7.54
N LYS A 79 -19.31 10.71 6.60
CA LYS A 79 -18.14 10.40 5.76
C LYS A 79 -17.00 11.32 6.13
N SER A 80 -15.81 10.76 6.15
CA SER A 80 -14.56 11.50 6.34
C SER A 80 -13.53 11.06 5.32
N VAL A 81 -12.81 12.01 4.75
CA VAL A 81 -11.66 11.71 3.88
C VAL A 81 -10.40 11.98 4.69
N ILE A 82 -9.66 10.91 4.97
CA ILE A 82 -8.39 10.99 5.69
C ILE A 82 -7.25 11.16 4.71
N THR A 83 -6.37 12.10 5.00
CA THR A 83 -5.06 12.23 4.37
C THR A 83 -4.00 11.97 5.43
N PHE A 84 -3.06 11.09 5.14
CA PHE A 84 -1.92 10.80 6.02
C PHE A 84 -0.69 10.41 5.20
N TYR A 85 0.45 10.39 5.85
CA TYR A 85 1.72 9.98 5.26
C TYR A 85 2.32 8.84 6.07
N ILE A 86 3.03 7.94 5.40
CA ILE A 86 3.94 6.98 6.02
C ILE A 86 5.35 7.46 5.74
N ASP A 87 6.09 7.81 6.78
CA ASP A 87 7.44 8.34 6.68
C ASP A 87 8.47 7.27 6.32
N VAL A 88 9.72 7.68 6.15
CA VAL A 88 10.85 6.78 5.82
C VAL A 88 11.18 5.76 6.91
N ASN A 89 10.61 5.91 8.11
CA ASN A 89 10.71 4.96 9.22
C ASN A 89 9.48 4.05 9.33
N GLY A 90 8.52 4.19 8.41
CA GLY A 90 7.29 3.41 8.41
C GLY A 90 6.22 3.91 9.39
N LYS A 91 6.40 5.07 9.99
CA LYS A 91 5.46 5.66 10.95
C LYS A 91 4.43 6.53 10.24
N VAL A 92 3.19 6.47 10.71
CA VAL A 92 2.15 7.39 10.26
C VAL A 92 2.42 8.80 10.78
N CYS A 93 2.29 9.79 9.91
CA CYS A 93 2.48 11.19 10.25
C CYS A 93 1.55 12.09 9.40
N LYS A 94 1.51 13.39 9.72
CA LYS A 94 0.75 14.41 8.97
C LYS A 94 -0.70 14.01 8.72
N VAL A 95 -1.39 13.50 9.76
CA VAL A 95 -2.77 13.01 9.66
C VAL A 95 -3.73 14.17 9.69
N SER A 96 -4.60 14.26 8.70
CA SER A 96 -5.71 15.21 8.62
C SER A 96 -6.99 14.53 8.14
N ALA A 97 -8.13 15.09 8.49
CA ALA A 97 -9.45 14.58 8.11
C ALA A 97 -10.36 15.71 7.63
N GLU A 98 -11.08 15.46 6.57
CA GLU A 98 -12.04 16.37 5.96
C GLU A 98 -13.40 15.68 5.82
N GLY A 99 -14.46 16.31 6.31
CA GLY A 99 -15.84 15.82 6.23
C GLY A 99 -16.77 16.77 6.98
N SER A 100 -18.09 16.61 6.77
CA SER A 100 -19.11 17.49 7.35
C SER A 100 -19.21 17.35 8.88
N GLU A 101 -18.92 16.16 9.40
CA GLU A 101 -19.10 15.82 10.82
C GLU A 101 -17.77 15.86 11.57
N LYS A 102 -17.59 16.87 12.43
CA LYS A 102 -16.36 17.05 13.21
C LYS A 102 -16.01 15.84 14.08
N LEU A 103 -17.01 15.23 14.73
CA LEU A 103 -16.78 14.08 15.59
C LEU A 103 -16.33 12.84 14.79
N VAL A 104 -16.87 12.66 13.59
CA VAL A 104 -16.47 11.62 12.65
C VAL A 104 -15.03 11.85 12.19
N ASN A 105 -14.66 13.09 11.85
CA ASN A 105 -13.29 13.44 11.45
C ASN A 105 -12.29 13.16 12.60
N GLN A 106 -12.65 13.50 13.84
CA GLN A 106 -11.81 13.24 15.02
C GLN A 106 -11.59 11.75 15.23
N GLU A 107 -12.63 10.93 15.12
CA GLU A 107 -12.53 9.47 15.25
C GLU A 107 -11.65 8.87 14.13
N ALA A 108 -11.83 9.33 12.90
CA ALA A 108 -11.02 8.89 11.77
C ALA A 108 -9.53 9.21 11.98
N VAL A 109 -9.20 10.41 12.48
CA VAL A 109 -7.82 10.79 12.85
C VAL A 109 -7.29 9.89 13.96
N ARG A 110 -8.09 9.64 15.00
CA ARG A 110 -7.70 8.79 16.14
C ARG A 110 -7.33 7.38 15.68
N ILE A 111 -8.17 6.74 14.86
CA ILE A 111 -7.93 5.38 14.33
C ILE A 111 -6.65 5.36 13.48
N THR A 112 -6.46 6.36 12.63
CA THR A 112 -5.29 6.45 11.76
C THR A 112 -3.99 6.59 12.55
N LYS A 113 -3.99 7.34 13.66
CA LYS A 113 -2.84 7.48 14.55
C LYS A 113 -2.47 6.18 15.29
N LEU A 114 -3.37 5.21 15.35
CA LEU A 114 -3.12 3.88 15.94
C LEU A 114 -2.53 2.87 14.94
N PHE A 115 -2.25 3.27 13.71
CA PHE A 115 -1.64 2.38 12.73
C PHE A 115 -0.29 1.86 13.23
N PRO A 116 0.01 0.57 12.97
CA PRO A 116 1.30 0.01 13.31
C PRO A 116 2.42 0.63 12.47
N VAL A 117 3.66 0.47 12.92
CA VAL A 117 4.82 0.80 12.09
C VAL A 117 4.84 -0.15 10.90
N MET A 118 4.95 0.40 9.69
CA MET A 118 4.92 -0.31 8.41
C MET A 118 6.31 -0.35 7.80
N LYS A 119 6.51 -1.22 6.82
CA LYS A 119 7.68 -1.09 5.94
C LYS A 119 7.46 0.15 5.07
N PRO A 120 8.41 1.11 5.04
CA PRO A 120 8.23 2.35 4.28
C PRO A 120 8.19 2.10 2.78
N GLY A 121 7.63 3.05 2.05
CA GLY A 121 7.67 3.03 0.60
C GLY A 121 9.11 3.07 0.07
N ASN A 122 9.29 2.65 -1.17
CA ASN A 122 10.59 2.54 -1.81
C ASN A 122 10.54 3.05 -3.26
N ARG A 123 11.60 3.77 -3.66
CA ARG A 123 11.83 4.18 -5.05
C ARG A 123 13.29 3.87 -5.41
N GLY A 124 13.51 2.87 -6.27
CA GLY A 124 14.85 2.50 -6.71
C GLY A 124 15.81 2.14 -5.57
N GLY A 125 15.35 1.43 -4.54
CA GLY A 125 16.14 1.04 -3.37
C GLY A 125 16.20 2.10 -2.24
N LYS A 126 15.69 3.31 -2.45
CA LYS A 126 15.65 4.38 -1.44
C LYS A 126 14.29 4.42 -0.75
N LYS A 127 14.29 4.50 0.58
CA LYS A 127 13.06 4.72 1.36
C LYS A 127 12.47 6.08 1.05
N ILE A 128 11.15 6.13 0.85
CA ILE A 128 10.42 7.36 0.57
C ILE A 128 9.22 7.50 1.50
N GLU A 129 8.82 8.76 1.75
CA GLU A 129 7.54 9.08 2.37
C GLU A 129 6.44 8.87 1.32
N VAL A 130 5.35 8.22 1.71
CA VAL A 130 4.21 7.96 0.83
C VAL A 130 2.96 8.61 1.37
N LYS A 131 2.25 9.36 0.54
CA LYS A 131 0.97 9.98 0.87
C LYS A 131 -0.19 9.04 0.54
N TYR A 132 -1.13 8.94 1.47
CA TYR A 132 -2.38 8.20 1.30
C TYR A 132 -3.58 9.12 1.48
N LYS A 133 -4.62 8.89 0.70
CA LYS A 133 -5.91 9.57 0.84
C LYS A 133 -7.02 8.52 0.74
N MET A 134 -7.81 8.39 1.79
CA MET A 134 -8.80 7.32 1.93
C MET A 134 -10.14 7.85 2.45
N PRO A 135 -11.28 7.44 1.85
CA PRO A 135 -12.59 7.72 2.41
C PRO A 135 -12.92 6.71 3.50
N PHE A 136 -13.40 7.19 4.65
CA PHE A 136 -14.05 6.42 5.69
C PHE A 136 -15.53 6.75 5.77
N ASN A 137 -16.36 5.72 5.91
CA ASN A 137 -17.80 5.84 6.13
C ASN A 137 -18.12 5.24 7.49
N PHE A 138 -18.73 6.01 8.37
CA PHE A 138 -19.09 5.63 9.72
C PHE A 138 -20.60 5.67 9.92
#